data_a56f501a3e883fde2e88ce64cbd89378
#
_entry.id   a56f501a3e883fde2e88ce64cbd89378
#
_cell.length_a   1.000
_cell.length_b   1.000
_cell.length_c   1.000
_cell.angle_alpha   90.00
_cell.angle_beta   90.00
_cell.angle_gamma   90.00
#
_symmetry.space_group_name_H-M   'P 1'
#
loop_
_entity.id
_entity.type
_entity.pdbx_description
1 polymer ?
#
loop_
_entity_poly.entity_id
_entity_poly.type
_entity_poly.pdbx_seq_one_letter_code
_entity_poly.pdbx_strand_id
1 'polypeptide(L)'
;PHLDATLAIVREIARADGLHFRLGVLRADLPRPMLAQAVRDGRVRGIDDMPALTEEEVTEATQIVGQMGMGPFRRALAEDVDVIIAGRACDTAIFAALPTMLGFPPGLAVHMAKIIECASLCCVPGGRDAILAELDDDGFVLESMNPQRRATPTSVAAHSLYEQADPFTVYEPEGKLDLAAAQYVAVDERRTRVTGARWEASTDPCVKIEGARKIGERAVLLAGAADPRFIAQHREILAAVADVVRDLVCEDTPQDYTLRFRVYGVDGVRMAAPEHEPPPGEVFVMGECIAPTAERASEVVRTCKQYLLHHGYPGRLSTAGNLAFPFTPPEVSLGPAYRFNVYHLLYTADPDALFPLEVETL
;
A
#
# COMPACT_ATOMS: atom_id res chain seq x y z
N PRO A 1 -2.65 5.54 10.46
CA PRO A 1 -1.58 5.96 11.38
C PRO A 1 -1.60 7.44 11.73
N HIS A 2 -2.42 8.27 11.07
CA HIS A 2 -2.48 9.72 11.32
C HIS A 2 -3.88 10.20 11.66
N LEU A 3 -4.77 9.32 12.14
CA LEU A 3 -6.16 9.66 12.43
C LEU A 3 -6.26 10.86 13.40
N ASP A 4 -5.53 10.82 14.52
CA ASP A 4 -5.58 11.91 15.51
C ASP A 4 -5.04 13.23 14.95
N ALA A 5 -4.01 13.20 14.11
CA ALA A 5 -3.51 14.41 13.44
C ALA A 5 -4.53 14.94 12.43
N THR A 6 -5.21 14.09 11.68
CA THR A 6 -6.29 14.47 10.77
C THR A 6 -7.46 15.09 11.54
N LEU A 7 -7.87 14.48 12.66
CA LEU A 7 -8.92 15.01 13.53
C LEU A 7 -8.57 16.38 14.11
N ALA A 8 -7.31 16.58 14.51
CA ALA A 8 -6.84 17.88 14.99
C ALA A 8 -6.99 18.97 13.91
N ILE A 9 -6.63 18.66 12.65
CA ILE A 9 -6.78 19.58 11.52
C ILE A 9 -8.28 19.88 11.23
N VAL A 10 -9.12 18.84 11.21
CA VAL A 10 -10.57 19.01 10.98
C VAL A 10 -11.19 19.92 12.05
N ARG A 11 -10.85 19.68 13.32
CA ARG A 11 -11.33 20.53 14.44
C ARG A 11 -10.81 21.97 14.36
N GLU A 12 -9.58 22.16 13.90
CA GLU A 12 -9.00 23.49 13.69
C GLU A 12 -9.74 24.24 12.58
N ILE A 13 -9.97 23.61 11.43
CA ILE A 13 -10.72 24.18 10.30
C ILE A 13 -12.15 24.52 10.73
N ALA A 14 -12.85 23.57 11.36
CA ALA A 14 -14.22 23.81 11.82
C ALA A 14 -14.31 25.04 12.74
N ARG A 15 -13.38 25.17 13.68
CA ARG A 15 -13.31 26.32 14.58
C ARG A 15 -12.99 27.62 13.85
N ALA A 16 -12.02 27.59 12.91
CA ALA A 16 -11.59 28.79 12.18
C ALA A 16 -12.69 29.34 11.26
N ASP A 17 -13.44 28.44 10.62
CA ASP A 17 -14.47 28.80 9.64
C ASP A 17 -15.90 28.85 10.25
N GLY A 18 -16.03 28.60 11.55
CA GLY A 18 -17.33 28.60 12.24
C GLY A 18 -18.29 27.51 11.74
N LEU A 19 -17.74 26.34 11.37
CA LEU A 19 -18.53 25.21 10.90
C LEU A 19 -19.10 24.42 12.09
N HIS A 20 -20.33 23.99 11.98
CA HIS A 20 -21.02 23.18 12.99
C HIS A 20 -21.59 21.93 12.36
N PHE A 21 -21.17 20.75 12.84
CA PHE A 21 -21.62 19.47 12.35
C PHE A 21 -21.36 18.35 13.38
N ARG A 22 -22.06 17.25 13.23
CA ARG A 22 -21.84 16.02 14.03
C ARG A 22 -20.78 15.17 13.34
N LEU A 23 -19.67 14.92 14.05
CA LEU A 23 -18.56 14.12 13.58
C LEU A 23 -18.57 12.74 14.21
N GLY A 24 -18.66 11.69 13.38
CA GLY A 24 -18.40 10.32 13.75
C GLY A 24 -16.94 9.96 13.53
N VAL A 25 -16.30 9.39 14.53
CA VAL A 25 -14.91 8.92 14.45
C VAL A 25 -14.89 7.39 14.62
N LEU A 26 -14.38 6.69 13.62
CA LEU A 26 -14.21 5.24 13.63
C LEU A 26 -12.73 4.89 13.74
N ARG A 27 -12.33 4.23 14.82
CA ARG A 27 -10.95 3.81 15.03
C ARG A 27 -10.71 2.40 14.49
N ALA A 28 -9.56 2.23 13.79
CA ALA A 28 -9.16 0.95 13.22
C ALA A 28 -8.02 0.27 14.00
N ASP A 29 -7.46 0.95 14.99
CA ASP A 29 -6.36 0.44 15.79
C ASP A 29 -6.82 -0.72 16.66
N LEU A 30 -6.11 -1.85 16.57
CA LEU A 30 -6.43 -3.05 17.34
C LEU A 30 -5.52 -3.20 18.56
N PRO A 31 -6.07 -3.41 19.77
CA PRO A 31 -5.29 -3.58 20.99
C PRO A 31 -4.39 -4.83 20.92
N ARG A 32 -3.07 -4.66 21.12
CA ARG A 32 -2.11 -5.77 21.12
C ARG A 32 -2.47 -6.93 22.08
N PRO A 33 -2.95 -6.69 23.30
CA PRO A 33 -3.34 -7.79 24.19
C PRO A 33 -4.45 -8.67 23.62
N MET A 34 -5.43 -8.07 22.93
CA MET A 34 -6.51 -8.78 22.27
C MET A 34 -5.99 -9.62 21.09
N LEU A 35 -5.08 -9.05 20.29
CA LEU A 35 -4.46 -9.76 19.16
C LEU A 35 -3.58 -10.92 19.62
N ALA A 36 -2.75 -10.72 20.67
CA ALA A 36 -1.95 -11.79 21.26
C ALA A 36 -2.83 -12.93 21.77
N GLN A 37 -3.98 -12.62 22.38
CA GLN A 37 -4.95 -13.65 22.78
C GLN A 37 -5.56 -14.35 21.55
N ALA A 38 -5.90 -13.63 20.49
CA ALA A 38 -6.41 -14.20 19.25
C ALA A 38 -5.40 -15.16 18.58
N VAL A 39 -4.11 -14.84 18.66
CA VAL A 39 -3.02 -15.71 18.18
C VAL A 39 -2.99 -17.01 19.00
N ARG A 40 -3.00 -16.93 20.34
CA ARG A 40 -3.04 -18.11 21.21
C ARG A 40 -4.26 -18.99 20.97
N ASP A 41 -5.39 -18.37 20.69
CA ASP A 41 -6.65 -19.06 20.41
C ASP A 41 -6.71 -19.68 19.00
N GLY A 42 -5.68 -19.49 18.15
CA GLY A 42 -5.66 -19.98 16.76
C GLY A 42 -6.66 -19.28 15.84
N ARG A 43 -7.11 -18.07 16.19
CA ARG A 43 -8.08 -17.28 15.43
C ARG A 43 -7.45 -16.37 14.37
N VAL A 44 -6.12 -16.45 14.16
CA VAL A 44 -5.41 -15.63 13.18
C VAL A 44 -4.76 -16.53 12.15
N ARG A 45 -4.98 -16.24 10.86
CA ARG A 45 -4.39 -16.98 9.73
C ARG A 45 -3.68 -16.04 8.77
N GLY A 46 -2.52 -16.45 8.24
CA GLY A 46 -1.82 -15.70 7.21
C GLY A 46 -2.63 -15.59 5.91
N ILE A 47 -2.46 -14.49 5.21
CA ILE A 47 -2.96 -14.31 3.83
C ILE A 47 -1.83 -14.71 2.90
N ASP A 48 -2.13 -15.43 1.84
CA ASP A 48 -1.16 -16.00 0.89
C ASP A 48 -0.05 -16.80 1.60
N ASP A 49 1.21 -16.50 1.28
CA ASP A 49 2.39 -17.16 1.85
C ASP A 49 2.88 -16.53 3.18
N MET A 50 2.04 -15.71 3.85
CA MET A 50 2.42 -15.13 5.14
C MET A 50 2.57 -16.22 6.21
N PRO A 51 3.71 -16.26 6.92
CA PRO A 51 3.89 -17.17 8.06
C PRO A 51 2.82 -16.95 9.13
N ALA A 52 2.63 -17.94 10.00
CA ALA A 52 1.74 -17.78 11.16
C ALA A 52 2.21 -16.60 12.03
N LEU A 53 1.27 -15.75 12.43
CA LEU A 53 1.56 -14.60 13.29
C LEU A 53 1.94 -15.08 14.69
N THR A 54 3.01 -14.51 15.24
CA THR A 54 3.47 -14.78 16.60
C THR A 54 3.14 -13.64 17.55
N GLU A 55 3.10 -13.92 18.86
CA GLU A 55 2.92 -12.86 19.86
C GLU A 55 4.08 -11.85 19.88
N GLU A 56 5.28 -12.30 19.53
CA GLU A 56 6.43 -11.43 19.38
C GLU A 56 6.22 -10.42 18.25
N GLU A 57 5.77 -10.87 17.08
CA GLU A 57 5.49 -9.98 15.93
C GLU A 57 4.35 -9.00 16.22
N VAL A 58 3.34 -9.40 16.99
CA VAL A 58 2.28 -8.50 17.49
C VAL A 58 2.89 -7.41 18.39
N THR A 59 3.84 -7.78 19.26
CA THR A 59 4.51 -6.85 20.18
C THR A 59 5.44 -5.89 19.45
N GLU A 60 6.19 -6.38 18.48
CA GLU A 60 7.16 -5.60 17.69
C GLU A 60 6.50 -4.66 16.67
N ALA A 61 5.28 -4.94 16.24
CA ALA A 61 4.57 -4.08 15.31
C ALA A 61 4.39 -2.68 15.92
N THR A 62 4.73 -1.64 15.17
CA THR A 62 4.56 -0.24 15.59
C THR A 62 3.09 0.07 15.78
N GLN A 63 2.25 -0.40 14.86
CA GLN A 63 0.81 -0.27 14.89
C GLN A 63 0.19 -1.44 14.13
N ILE A 64 -0.97 -1.92 14.60
CA ILE A 64 -1.77 -2.92 13.90
C ILE A 64 -3.18 -2.36 13.75
N VAL A 65 -3.70 -2.40 12.53
CA VAL A 65 -5.05 -1.93 12.20
C VAL A 65 -5.87 -3.07 11.60
N GLY A 66 -7.18 -3.04 11.85
CA GLY A 66 -8.14 -3.86 11.13
C GLY A 66 -8.74 -3.09 9.95
N GLN A 67 -9.02 -3.79 8.86
CA GLN A 67 -9.71 -3.21 7.72
C GLN A 67 -11.23 -3.31 7.95
N MET A 68 -11.87 -2.17 8.24
CA MET A 68 -13.31 -2.09 8.49
C MET A 68 -14.12 -2.47 7.24
N GLY A 69 -15.18 -3.21 7.44
CA GLY A 69 -16.22 -3.40 6.44
C GLY A 69 -17.32 -2.33 6.54
N MET A 70 -18.49 -2.62 5.98
CA MET A 70 -19.64 -1.69 5.95
C MET A 70 -20.30 -1.47 7.31
N GLY A 71 -20.25 -2.46 8.23
CA GLY A 71 -20.96 -2.43 9.51
C GLY A 71 -20.63 -1.21 10.37
N PRO A 72 -19.35 -0.88 10.62
CA PRO A 72 -18.97 0.30 11.39
C PRO A 72 -19.51 1.60 10.78
N PHE A 73 -19.51 1.74 9.44
CA PHE A 73 -20.06 2.92 8.76
C PHE A 73 -21.57 3.00 8.89
N ARG A 74 -22.29 1.88 8.78
CA ARG A 74 -23.75 1.84 9.00
C ARG A 74 -24.12 2.24 10.42
N ARG A 75 -23.34 1.82 11.43
CA ARG A 75 -23.52 2.29 12.82
C ARG A 75 -23.33 3.79 12.95
N ALA A 76 -22.28 4.33 12.35
CA ALA A 76 -22.03 5.78 12.38
C ALA A 76 -23.15 6.56 11.68
N LEU A 77 -23.61 6.11 10.51
CA LEU A 77 -24.72 6.72 9.78
C LEU A 77 -26.04 6.67 10.58
N ALA A 78 -26.27 5.62 11.38
CA ALA A 78 -27.45 5.49 12.25
C ALA A 78 -27.45 6.51 13.41
N GLU A 79 -26.29 7.08 13.77
CA GLU A 79 -26.16 8.14 14.78
C GLU A 79 -26.40 9.55 14.22
N ASP A 80 -26.89 9.67 12.99
CA ASP A 80 -27.19 10.96 12.34
C ASP A 80 -25.98 11.92 12.34
N VAL A 81 -24.83 11.38 11.92
CA VAL A 81 -23.60 12.18 11.76
C VAL A 81 -23.54 12.81 10.36
N ASP A 82 -23.02 14.02 10.28
CA ASP A 82 -22.82 14.75 9.02
C ASP A 82 -21.52 14.35 8.34
N VAL A 83 -20.49 14.01 9.13
CA VAL A 83 -19.14 13.66 8.67
C VAL A 83 -18.65 12.43 9.40
N ILE A 84 -18.03 11.50 8.68
CA ILE A 84 -17.33 10.34 9.24
C ILE A 84 -15.86 10.43 8.91
N ILE A 85 -15.00 10.42 9.92
CA ILE A 85 -13.55 10.23 9.77
C ILE A 85 -13.19 8.85 10.30
N ALA A 86 -12.69 8.01 9.43
CA ALA A 86 -12.38 6.62 9.75
C ALA A 86 -10.88 6.32 9.65
N GLY A 87 -10.42 5.36 10.44
CA GLY A 87 -9.14 4.69 10.25
C GLY A 87 -9.16 3.78 9.03
N ARG A 88 -8.36 2.70 9.05
CA ARG A 88 -8.27 1.76 7.92
C ARG A 88 -9.62 1.08 7.66
N ALA A 89 -10.09 1.18 6.42
CA ALA A 89 -11.31 0.55 5.96
C ALA A 89 -11.10 -0.13 4.61
N CYS A 90 -11.97 -1.04 4.24
CA CYS A 90 -12.13 -1.48 2.87
C CYS A 90 -12.70 -0.30 2.07
N ASP A 91 -12.08 0.02 0.92
CA ASP A 91 -12.44 1.22 0.16
C ASP A 91 -13.88 1.16 -0.35
N THR A 92 -14.34 -0.05 -0.72
CA THR A 92 -15.73 -0.35 -1.09
C THR A 92 -16.73 -0.04 0.04
N ALA A 93 -16.35 -0.30 1.30
CA ALA A 93 -17.24 -0.15 2.44
C ALA A 93 -17.74 1.29 2.62
N ILE A 94 -16.89 2.28 2.29
CA ILE A 94 -17.21 3.71 2.39
C ILE A 94 -18.40 4.08 1.49
N PHE A 95 -18.44 3.51 0.28
CA PHE A 95 -19.47 3.82 -0.72
C PHE A 95 -20.66 2.87 -0.64
N ALA A 96 -20.47 1.60 -0.24
CA ALA A 96 -21.53 0.61 -0.20
C ALA A 96 -22.37 0.65 1.10
N ALA A 97 -21.85 1.22 2.18
CA ALA A 97 -22.52 1.21 3.48
C ALA A 97 -23.92 1.90 3.45
N LEU A 98 -23.99 3.12 2.91
CA LEU A 98 -25.26 3.87 2.83
C LEU A 98 -26.27 3.19 1.89
N PRO A 99 -25.94 2.82 0.64
CA PRO A 99 -26.89 2.12 -0.23
C PRO A 99 -27.43 0.84 0.38
N THR A 100 -26.58 0.03 0.99
CA THR A 100 -27.03 -1.23 1.63
C THR A 100 -27.90 -0.97 2.86
N MET A 101 -27.64 0.09 3.62
CA MET A 101 -28.49 0.53 4.73
C MET A 101 -29.88 1.00 4.23
N LEU A 102 -29.96 1.60 3.05
CA LEU A 102 -31.20 2.04 2.42
C LEU A 102 -31.97 0.89 1.73
N GLY A 103 -31.41 -0.32 1.70
CA GLY A 103 -32.08 -1.52 1.19
C GLY A 103 -31.77 -1.86 -0.27
N PHE A 104 -30.84 -1.16 -0.92
CA PHE A 104 -30.38 -1.54 -2.26
C PHE A 104 -29.66 -2.90 -2.24
N PRO A 105 -29.73 -3.68 -3.34
CA PRO A 105 -29.07 -4.98 -3.43
C PRO A 105 -27.57 -4.90 -3.13
N PRO A 106 -27.05 -5.64 -2.12
CA PRO A 106 -25.65 -5.53 -1.73
C PRO A 106 -24.66 -5.81 -2.86
N GLY A 107 -24.96 -6.76 -3.76
CA GLY A 107 -24.11 -7.04 -4.91
C GLY A 107 -23.93 -5.85 -5.84
N LEU A 108 -24.98 -5.10 -6.10
CA LEU A 108 -24.93 -3.90 -6.92
C LEU A 108 -24.21 -2.75 -6.19
N ALA A 109 -24.51 -2.55 -4.92
CA ALA A 109 -23.90 -1.50 -4.10
C ALA A 109 -22.38 -1.70 -3.96
N VAL A 110 -21.93 -2.93 -3.68
CA VAL A 110 -20.51 -3.27 -3.53
C VAL A 110 -19.80 -3.22 -4.90
N HIS A 111 -20.42 -3.69 -5.98
CA HIS A 111 -19.83 -3.59 -7.32
C HIS A 111 -19.68 -2.13 -7.76
N MET A 112 -20.69 -1.31 -7.55
CA MET A 112 -20.62 0.12 -7.79
C MET A 112 -19.45 0.75 -6.99
N ALA A 113 -19.38 0.44 -5.71
CA ALA A 113 -18.35 0.93 -4.81
C ALA A 113 -16.94 0.54 -5.30
N LYS A 114 -16.74 -0.71 -5.72
CA LYS A 114 -15.46 -1.21 -6.26
C LYS A 114 -14.96 -0.45 -7.48
N ILE A 115 -15.88 0.09 -8.27
CA ILE A 115 -15.52 0.88 -9.45
C ILE A 115 -15.28 2.33 -9.09
N ILE A 116 -16.16 2.94 -8.28
CA ILE A 116 -16.09 4.38 -8.01
C ILE A 116 -15.01 4.76 -6.99
N GLU A 117 -14.50 3.84 -6.18
CA GLU A 117 -13.40 4.09 -5.24
C GLU A 117 -12.16 4.67 -5.92
N CYS A 118 -11.94 4.34 -7.19
CA CYS A 118 -10.85 4.83 -8.02
C CYS A 118 -11.24 6.03 -8.90
N ALA A 119 -12.38 6.65 -8.67
CA ALA A 119 -12.89 7.79 -9.42
C ALA A 119 -12.91 7.53 -10.94
N SER A 120 -12.51 8.48 -11.78
CA SER A 120 -12.58 8.35 -13.24
C SER A 120 -11.44 7.51 -13.86
N LEU A 121 -10.69 6.73 -13.07
CA LEU A 121 -9.76 5.74 -13.63
C LEU A 121 -10.45 4.69 -14.49
N CYS A 122 -11.71 4.37 -14.20
CA CYS A 122 -12.56 3.47 -15.01
C CYS A 122 -13.00 4.06 -16.35
N CYS A 123 -12.59 5.27 -16.70
CA CYS A 123 -12.99 5.99 -17.92
C CYS A 123 -11.92 5.99 -19.00
N VAL A 124 -12.25 6.49 -20.19
CA VAL A 124 -11.33 6.71 -21.32
C VAL A 124 -11.35 8.18 -21.74
N PRO A 125 -10.17 8.86 -21.73
CA PRO A 125 -8.94 8.44 -21.06
C PRO A 125 -9.15 8.35 -19.55
N GLY A 126 -8.38 7.47 -18.85
CA GLY A 126 -8.41 7.36 -17.40
C GLY A 126 -7.91 8.64 -16.71
N GLY A 127 -8.41 8.94 -15.51
CA GLY A 127 -8.06 10.16 -14.79
C GLY A 127 -8.42 10.14 -13.31
N ARG A 128 -8.26 11.32 -12.69
CA ARG A 128 -8.53 11.54 -11.26
C ARG A 128 -9.72 12.47 -11.02
N ASP A 129 -10.54 12.68 -12.04
CA ASP A 129 -11.74 13.49 -11.91
C ASP A 129 -12.83 12.72 -11.16
N ALA A 130 -13.79 13.44 -10.61
CA ALA A 130 -14.94 12.85 -9.95
C ALA A 130 -15.77 11.99 -10.92
N ILE A 131 -16.36 10.92 -10.40
CA ILE A 131 -17.32 10.06 -11.10
C ILE A 131 -18.66 10.12 -10.34
N LEU A 132 -19.74 10.16 -11.09
CA LEU A 132 -21.10 10.01 -10.59
C LEU A 132 -21.55 8.58 -10.82
N ALA A 133 -22.17 7.99 -9.81
CA ALA A 133 -22.88 6.72 -9.94
C ALA A 133 -24.34 6.89 -9.50
N GLU A 134 -25.25 6.46 -10.33
CA GLU A 134 -26.70 6.43 -10.03
C GLU A 134 -27.12 4.97 -9.87
N LEU A 135 -27.50 4.57 -8.66
CA LEU A 135 -27.89 3.21 -8.30
C LEU A 135 -29.42 3.07 -8.23
N ASP A 136 -29.93 2.00 -8.82
CA ASP A 136 -31.30 1.53 -8.69
C ASP A 136 -31.37 0.04 -8.30
N ASP A 137 -32.56 -0.56 -8.24
CA ASP A 137 -32.75 -1.95 -7.80
C ASP A 137 -32.19 -2.99 -8.79
N ASP A 138 -31.98 -2.62 -10.04
CA ASP A 138 -31.54 -3.53 -11.10
C ASP A 138 -30.09 -3.32 -11.53
N GLY A 139 -29.48 -2.18 -11.19
CA GLY A 139 -28.12 -1.85 -11.63
C GLY A 139 -27.69 -0.44 -11.23
N PHE A 140 -26.59 0.01 -11.85
CA PHE A 140 -26.13 1.38 -11.67
C PHE A 140 -25.58 1.96 -12.99
N VAL A 141 -25.61 3.27 -13.12
CA VAL A 141 -25.06 4.01 -14.26
C VAL A 141 -23.88 4.84 -13.77
N LEU A 142 -22.80 4.82 -14.55
CA LEU A 142 -21.58 5.57 -14.28
C LEU A 142 -21.39 6.68 -15.30
N GLU A 143 -21.01 7.87 -14.81
CA GLU A 143 -20.67 9.04 -15.62
C GLU A 143 -19.47 9.79 -15.02
N SER A 144 -18.45 10.09 -15.84
CA SER A 144 -17.40 11.02 -15.42
C SER A 144 -17.91 12.45 -15.39
N MET A 145 -17.59 13.20 -14.33
CA MET A 145 -17.91 14.62 -14.24
C MET A 145 -17.04 15.48 -15.17
N ASN A 146 -15.96 14.92 -15.71
CA ASN A 146 -15.18 15.56 -16.76
C ASN A 146 -15.78 15.25 -18.13
N PRO A 147 -16.24 16.26 -18.92
CA PRO A 147 -16.87 16.05 -20.20
C PRO A 147 -15.95 15.44 -21.29
N GLN A 148 -14.63 15.47 -21.06
CA GLN A 148 -13.64 14.88 -21.99
C GLN A 148 -13.42 13.38 -21.73
N ARG A 149 -14.03 12.81 -20.68
CA ARG A 149 -13.89 11.39 -20.32
C ARG A 149 -15.19 10.63 -20.51
N ARG A 150 -15.06 9.37 -20.82
CA ARG A 150 -16.21 8.48 -21.11
C ARG A 150 -16.08 7.20 -20.30
N ALA A 151 -17.09 6.88 -19.53
CA ALA A 151 -17.24 5.56 -18.92
C ALA A 151 -17.80 4.61 -20.00
N THR A 152 -16.92 3.89 -20.69
CA THR A 152 -17.32 2.93 -21.74
C THR A 152 -17.50 1.52 -21.14
N PRO A 153 -18.35 0.66 -21.75
CA PRO A 153 -18.51 -0.71 -21.28
C PRO A 153 -17.17 -1.45 -21.09
N THR A 154 -16.27 -1.30 -22.07
CA THR A 154 -14.95 -1.94 -22.01
C THR A 154 -14.07 -1.40 -20.90
N SER A 155 -14.01 -0.07 -20.71
CA SER A 155 -13.16 0.52 -19.67
C SER A 155 -13.69 0.24 -18.26
N VAL A 156 -14.99 0.22 -18.07
CA VAL A 156 -15.65 -0.11 -16.81
C VAL A 156 -15.46 -1.58 -16.47
N ALA A 157 -15.67 -2.49 -17.43
CA ALA A 157 -15.41 -3.91 -17.26
C ALA A 157 -13.93 -4.18 -16.95
N ALA A 158 -13.01 -3.55 -17.67
CA ALA A 158 -11.58 -3.68 -17.42
C ALA A 158 -11.18 -3.19 -16.03
N HIS A 159 -11.84 -2.14 -15.52
CA HIS A 159 -11.57 -1.64 -14.17
C HIS A 159 -12.03 -2.60 -13.06
N SER A 160 -13.04 -3.44 -13.32
CA SER A 160 -13.43 -4.50 -12.38
C SER A 160 -12.34 -5.55 -12.15
N LEU A 161 -11.33 -5.60 -13.02
CA LEU A 161 -10.14 -6.45 -12.88
C LEU A 161 -9.00 -5.78 -12.10
N TYR A 162 -9.14 -4.50 -11.77
CA TYR A 162 -8.10 -3.74 -11.11
C TYR A 162 -7.85 -4.28 -9.69
N GLU A 163 -6.58 -4.66 -9.42
CA GLU A 163 -6.15 -5.24 -8.15
C GLU A 163 -6.87 -6.55 -7.75
N GLN A 164 -7.40 -7.30 -8.72
CA GLN A 164 -8.10 -8.56 -8.46
C GLN A 164 -7.30 -9.75 -9.03
N ALA A 165 -7.16 -10.81 -8.22
CA ALA A 165 -6.57 -12.07 -8.66
C ALA A 165 -7.55 -12.91 -9.52
N ASP A 166 -8.85 -12.80 -9.24
CA ASP A 166 -9.94 -13.48 -9.96
C ASP A 166 -10.85 -12.42 -10.59
N PRO A 167 -11.14 -12.51 -11.91
CA PRO A 167 -11.96 -11.52 -12.61
C PRO A 167 -13.45 -11.56 -12.24
N PHE A 168 -13.90 -12.64 -11.60
CA PHE A 168 -15.31 -12.86 -11.28
C PHE A 168 -15.63 -12.85 -9.80
N THR A 169 -14.60 -12.84 -8.93
CA THR A 169 -14.81 -12.96 -7.50
C THR A 169 -14.00 -11.89 -6.75
N VAL A 170 -14.70 -11.06 -5.96
CA VAL A 170 -14.07 -10.08 -5.07
C VAL A 170 -14.43 -10.42 -3.63
N TYR A 171 -13.43 -10.59 -2.78
CA TYR A 171 -13.61 -10.87 -1.36
C TYR A 171 -13.64 -9.57 -0.57
N GLU A 172 -14.69 -9.41 0.23
CA GLU A 172 -14.93 -8.27 1.11
C GLU A 172 -15.06 -8.77 2.56
N PRO A 173 -14.92 -7.91 3.59
CA PRO A 173 -15.00 -8.34 4.98
C PRO A 173 -16.28 -9.10 5.33
N GLU A 174 -17.42 -8.69 4.79
CA GLU A 174 -18.73 -9.28 5.09
C GLU A 174 -19.17 -10.36 4.10
N GLY A 175 -18.43 -10.60 3.03
CA GLY A 175 -18.86 -11.56 2.02
C GLY A 175 -18.05 -11.61 0.75
N LYS A 176 -18.69 -12.10 -0.29
CA LYS A 176 -18.11 -12.28 -1.60
C LYS A 176 -19.01 -11.65 -2.66
N LEU A 177 -18.42 -10.85 -3.52
CA LEU A 177 -19.08 -10.32 -4.72
C LEU A 177 -18.83 -11.29 -5.88
N ASP A 178 -19.91 -11.77 -6.50
CA ASP A 178 -19.86 -12.58 -7.71
C ASP A 178 -20.23 -11.74 -8.92
N LEU A 179 -19.30 -11.60 -9.87
CA LEU A 179 -19.40 -10.83 -11.10
C LEU A 179 -19.59 -11.71 -12.35
N ALA A 180 -19.76 -13.03 -12.22
CA ALA A 180 -19.89 -13.93 -13.37
C ALA A 180 -21.06 -13.59 -14.28
N ALA A 181 -22.13 -13.00 -13.75
CA ALA A 181 -23.31 -12.55 -14.49
C ALA A 181 -23.31 -11.03 -14.77
N ALA A 182 -22.23 -10.31 -14.44
CA ALA A 182 -22.17 -8.87 -14.64
C ALA A 182 -22.23 -8.49 -16.12
N GLN A 183 -23.02 -7.47 -16.43
CA GLN A 183 -23.19 -6.95 -17.77
C GLN A 183 -22.90 -5.45 -17.79
N TYR A 184 -22.26 -5.00 -18.85
CA TYR A 184 -21.84 -3.63 -19.06
C TYR A 184 -22.41 -3.14 -20.39
N VAL A 185 -23.36 -2.22 -20.36
CA VAL A 185 -24.09 -1.75 -21.53
C VAL A 185 -23.98 -0.23 -21.66
N ALA A 186 -23.63 0.27 -22.84
CA ALA A 186 -23.62 1.69 -23.10
C ALA A 186 -25.02 2.28 -22.98
N VAL A 187 -25.20 3.32 -22.19
CA VAL A 187 -26.42 4.15 -22.18
C VAL A 187 -26.35 5.17 -23.29
N ASP A 188 -25.18 5.76 -23.47
CA ASP A 188 -24.82 6.69 -24.54
C ASP A 188 -23.28 6.69 -24.74
N GLU A 189 -22.75 7.71 -25.42
CA GLU A 189 -21.32 7.81 -25.72
C GLU A 189 -20.43 8.00 -24.45
N ARG A 190 -21.01 8.42 -23.30
CA ARG A 190 -20.29 8.80 -22.10
C ARG A 190 -20.61 7.93 -20.89
N ARG A 191 -21.74 7.23 -20.89
CA ARG A 191 -22.29 6.54 -19.74
C ARG A 191 -22.43 5.05 -19.99
N THR A 192 -22.16 4.27 -18.96
CA THR A 192 -22.33 2.80 -18.95
C THR A 192 -23.24 2.39 -17.81
N ARG A 193 -24.24 1.56 -18.13
CA ARG A 193 -25.03 0.83 -17.15
C ARG A 193 -24.38 -0.51 -16.83
N VAL A 194 -24.32 -0.85 -15.55
CA VAL A 194 -23.81 -2.12 -15.02
C VAL A 194 -24.91 -2.83 -14.27
N THR A 195 -25.06 -4.15 -14.50
CA THR A 195 -26.08 -4.99 -13.87
C THR A 195 -25.51 -6.37 -13.54
N GLY A 196 -26.26 -7.22 -12.84
CA GLY A 196 -26.01 -8.67 -12.73
C GLY A 196 -25.05 -9.09 -11.63
N ALA A 197 -24.43 -8.18 -10.88
CA ALA A 197 -23.60 -8.52 -9.74
C ALA A 197 -24.40 -9.13 -8.60
N ARG A 198 -23.86 -10.17 -7.94
CA ARG A 198 -24.51 -10.89 -6.84
C ARG A 198 -23.65 -10.83 -5.57
N TRP A 199 -24.31 -10.97 -4.43
CA TRP A 199 -23.65 -10.97 -3.12
C TRP A 199 -23.89 -12.28 -2.40
N GLU A 200 -22.82 -12.87 -1.88
CA GLU A 200 -22.85 -14.01 -0.98
C GLU A 200 -22.29 -13.57 0.38
N ALA A 201 -23.12 -13.52 1.40
CA ALA A 201 -22.67 -13.17 2.75
C ALA A 201 -21.69 -14.21 3.29
N SER A 202 -20.68 -13.77 4.03
CA SER A 202 -19.71 -14.65 4.68
C SER A 202 -20.36 -15.45 5.79
N THR A 203 -20.06 -16.74 5.85
CA THR A 203 -20.44 -17.65 6.96
C THR A 203 -19.34 -17.74 8.02
N ASP A 204 -18.15 -17.23 7.74
CA ASP A 204 -16.98 -17.25 8.63
C ASP A 204 -16.39 -15.83 8.71
N PRO A 205 -17.03 -14.95 9.48
CA PRO A 205 -16.68 -13.52 9.47
C PRO A 205 -15.26 -13.30 10.01
N CYS A 206 -14.52 -12.47 9.28
CA CYS A 206 -13.14 -12.15 9.62
C CYS A 206 -12.80 -10.69 9.25
N VAL A 207 -11.73 -10.20 9.83
CA VAL A 207 -11.16 -8.88 9.52
C VAL A 207 -9.74 -9.05 9.04
N LYS A 208 -9.41 -8.47 7.90
CA LYS A 208 -8.01 -8.35 7.49
C LYS A 208 -7.29 -7.40 8.44
N ILE A 209 -6.20 -7.88 9.02
CA ILE A 209 -5.35 -7.11 9.91
C ILE A 209 -4.01 -6.83 9.26
N GLU A 210 -3.53 -5.61 9.41
CA GLU A 210 -2.32 -5.10 8.78
C GLU A 210 -1.44 -4.39 9.81
N GLY A 211 -0.14 -4.64 9.74
CA GLY A 211 0.81 -3.99 10.63
C GLY A 211 2.23 -4.01 10.09
N ALA A 212 3.03 -3.06 10.58
CA ALA A 212 4.43 -2.95 10.23
C ALA A 212 5.28 -2.74 11.48
N ARG A 213 6.48 -3.31 11.48
CA ARG A 213 7.50 -3.06 12.50
C ARG A 213 8.64 -2.22 11.95
N LYS A 214 9.21 -1.40 12.80
CA LYS A 214 10.46 -0.70 12.50
C LYS A 214 11.61 -1.72 12.49
N ILE A 215 12.41 -1.69 11.40
CA ILE A 215 13.56 -2.59 11.23
C ILE A 215 14.90 -1.86 11.30
N GLY A 216 14.89 -0.56 11.53
CA GLY A 216 16.08 0.27 11.64
C GLY A 216 15.88 1.65 11.03
N GLU A 217 17.01 2.31 10.78
CA GLU A 217 17.10 3.58 10.05
C GLU A 217 17.72 3.33 8.68
N ARG A 218 17.25 4.04 7.67
CA ARG A 218 17.67 3.85 6.28
C ARG A 218 18.50 5.01 5.79
N ALA A 219 19.62 4.68 5.13
CA ALA A 219 20.36 5.62 4.31
C ALA A 219 20.64 5.01 2.93
N VAL A 220 20.77 5.82 1.92
CA VAL A 220 21.05 5.40 0.54
C VAL A 220 22.23 6.13 -0.05
N LEU A 221 23.00 5.45 -0.91
CA LEU A 221 23.96 6.00 -1.83
C LEU A 221 23.36 5.96 -3.24
N LEU A 222 23.45 7.06 -3.97
CA LEU A 222 22.93 7.22 -5.33
C LEU A 222 24.05 7.57 -6.30
N ALA A 223 24.24 6.77 -7.35
CA ALA A 223 25.32 6.98 -8.33
C ALA A 223 24.98 6.41 -9.70
N GLY A 224 25.45 7.08 -10.76
CA GLY A 224 25.47 6.55 -12.12
C GLY A 224 26.83 5.94 -12.47
N ALA A 225 26.86 5.00 -13.41
CA ALA A 225 28.07 4.47 -14.03
C ALA A 225 27.80 4.17 -15.52
N ALA A 226 28.80 4.53 -16.37
CA ALA A 226 28.70 4.36 -17.82
C ALA A 226 29.89 3.59 -18.41
N ASP A 227 30.89 3.18 -17.59
CA ASP A 227 31.98 2.32 -18.10
C ASP A 227 31.44 0.92 -18.40
N PRO A 228 31.53 0.44 -19.66
CA PRO A 228 31.05 -0.90 -20.03
C PRO A 228 31.69 -2.02 -19.22
N ARG A 229 32.94 -1.83 -18.76
CA ARG A 229 33.64 -2.84 -17.95
C ARG A 229 33.12 -2.87 -16.52
N PHE A 230 32.78 -1.68 -15.96
CA PHE A 230 32.08 -1.61 -14.69
C PHE A 230 30.71 -2.30 -14.78
N ILE A 231 29.95 -1.99 -15.82
CA ILE A 231 28.62 -2.56 -16.04
C ILE A 231 28.70 -4.08 -16.15
N ALA A 232 29.65 -4.61 -16.92
CA ALA A 232 29.82 -6.04 -17.09
C ALA A 232 30.23 -6.78 -15.79
N GLN A 233 30.95 -6.10 -14.89
CA GLN A 233 31.51 -6.67 -13.66
C GLN A 233 30.82 -6.13 -12.39
N HIS A 234 29.68 -5.47 -12.53
CA HIS A 234 29.05 -4.74 -11.41
C HIS A 234 28.77 -5.61 -10.19
N ARG A 235 28.39 -6.89 -10.37
CA ARG A 235 28.09 -7.80 -9.27
C ARG A 235 29.32 -8.11 -8.43
N GLU A 236 30.43 -8.43 -9.08
CA GLU A 236 31.70 -8.74 -8.42
C GLU A 236 32.26 -7.48 -7.73
N ILE A 237 32.18 -6.32 -8.40
CA ILE A 237 32.63 -5.03 -7.84
C ILE A 237 31.82 -4.69 -6.60
N LEU A 238 30.48 -4.76 -6.68
CA LEU A 238 29.60 -4.40 -5.57
C LEU A 238 29.74 -5.37 -4.38
N ALA A 239 29.93 -6.66 -4.65
CA ALA A 239 30.19 -7.66 -3.62
C ALA A 239 31.54 -7.39 -2.91
N ALA A 240 32.61 -7.16 -3.68
CA ALA A 240 33.92 -6.85 -3.11
C ALA A 240 33.91 -5.56 -2.29
N VAL A 241 33.17 -4.53 -2.73
CA VAL A 241 32.99 -3.29 -1.96
C VAL A 241 32.21 -3.55 -0.68
N ALA A 242 31.15 -4.38 -0.70
CA ALA A 242 30.40 -4.73 0.51
C ALA A 242 31.29 -5.45 1.54
N ASP A 243 32.19 -6.34 1.10
CA ASP A 243 33.15 -7.01 1.97
C ASP A 243 34.13 -6.01 2.62
N VAL A 244 34.71 -5.11 1.83
CA VAL A 244 35.59 -4.05 2.36
C VAL A 244 34.86 -3.16 3.36
N VAL A 245 33.63 -2.76 3.05
CA VAL A 245 32.81 -1.94 3.96
C VAL A 245 32.57 -2.68 5.27
N ARG A 246 32.20 -3.97 5.22
CA ARG A 246 32.02 -4.79 6.39
C ARG A 246 33.27 -4.85 7.26
N ASP A 247 34.41 -5.14 6.65
CA ASP A 247 35.69 -5.29 7.36
C ASP A 247 36.12 -3.99 8.04
N LEU A 248 35.86 -2.83 7.43
CA LEU A 248 36.19 -1.53 7.99
C LEU A 248 35.22 -1.03 9.05
N VAL A 249 33.93 -1.28 8.85
CA VAL A 249 32.87 -0.69 9.69
C VAL A 249 32.58 -1.59 10.91
N CYS A 250 32.73 -2.91 10.77
CA CYS A 250 32.49 -3.85 11.87
C CYS A 250 33.75 -4.21 12.66
N GLU A 251 34.95 -4.10 12.04
CA GLU A 251 36.21 -4.59 12.64
C GLU A 251 36.02 -5.97 13.30
N ASP A 252 36.10 -6.00 14.64
CA ASP A 252 35.95 -7.22 15.44
C ASP A 252 34.51 -7.42 15.98
N THR A 253 33.53 -6.63 15.51
CA THR A 253 32.13 -6.72 15.96
C THR A 253 31.25 -7.44 14.94
N PRO A 254 30.17 -8.11 15.35
CA PRO A 254 29.20 -8.68 14.42
C PRO A 254 28.57 -7.59 13.55
N GLN A 255 28.28 -7.93 12.31
CA GLN A 255 27.59 -7.02 11.40
C GLN A 255 26.16 -6.74 11.89
N ASP A 256 25.87 -5.48 12.20
CA ASP A 256 24.61 -4.97 12.75
C ASP A 256 23.74 -4.24 11.71
N TYR A 257 24.12 -4.26 10.43
CA TYR A 257 23.42 -3.60 9.35
C TYR A 257 23.19 -4.55 8.15
N THR A 258 22.29 -4.13 7.25
CA THR A 258 22.17 -4.71 5.91
C THR A 258 22.60 -3.67 4.88
N LEU A 259 23.44 -4.08 3.92
CA LEU A 259 23.80 -3.28 2.74
C LEU A 259 23.38 -4.05 1.50
N ARG A 260 22.52 -3.43 0.67
CA ARG A 260 22.02 -4.01 -0.58
C ARG A 260 22.22 -3.06 -1.73
N PHE A 261 22.55 -3.61 -2.89
CA PHE A 261 22.65 -2.84 -4.12
C PHE A 261 21.53 -3.20 -5.08
N ARG A 262 21.00 -2.18 -5.77
CA ARG A 262 20.13 -2.32 -6.94
C ARG A 262 20.77 -1.56 -8.09
N VAL A 263 20.91 -2.24 -9.23
CA VAL A 263 21.49 -1.66 -10.43
C VAL A 263 20.42 -1.52 -11.49
N TYR A 264 19.80 -0.33 -11.51
CA TYR A 264 18.78 -0.01 -12.51
C TYR A 264 19.41 0.08 -13.89
N GLY A 265 18.75 -0.47 -14.89
CA GLY A 265 19.27 -0.68 -16.22
C GLY A 265 19.73 -2.14 -16.47
N VAL A 266 20.00 -2.92 -15.40
CA VAL A 266 20.36 -4.35 -15.52
C VAL A 266 19.37 -5.22 -14.73
N ASP A 267 19.44 -5.20 -13.40
CA ASP A 267 18.69 -6.12 -12.54
C ASP A 267 17.98 -5.44 -11.35
N GLY A 268 17.97 -4.12 -11.29
CA GLY A 268 17.40 -3.36 -10.18
C GLY A 268 15.90 -3.53 -9.98
N VAL A 269 15.15 -3.98 -10.98
CA VAL A 269 13.71 -4.22 -10.94
C VAL A 269 13.40 -5.72 -10.99
N ARG A 270 13.96 -6.44 -11.95
CA ARG A 270 13.66 -7.86 -12.20
C ARG A 270 14.43 -8.83 -11.32
N MET A 271 15.45 -8.34 -10.61
CA MET A 271 16.39 -9.14 -9.80
C MET A 271 17.18 -10.21 -10.59
N ALA A 272 17.03 -10.26 -11.92
CA ALA A 272 17.79 -11.08 -12.86
C ALA A 272 17.88 -10.36 -14.20
N ALA A 273 19.07 -10.31 -14.78
CA ALA A 273 19.25 -9.76 -16.12
C ALA A 273 18.66 -10.71 -17.17
N PRO A 274 17.96 -10.21 -18.21
CA PRO A 274 17.52 -11.03 -19.33
C PRO A 274 18.74 -11.61 -20.09
N GLU A 275 18.72 -12.88 -20.43
CA GLU A 275 19.85 -13.58 -21.04
C GLU A 275 20.26 -13.07 -22.44
N HIS A 276 19.41 -12.26 -23.10
CA HIS A 276 19.58 -11.90 -24.51
C HIS A 276 19.44 -10.40 -24.81
N GLU A 277 19.42 -9.53 -23.81
CA GLU A 277 19.43 -8.08 -24.03
C GLU A 277 20.88 -7.56 -24.14
N PRO A 278 21.15 -6.61 -25.08
CA PRO A 278 22.46 -5.96 -25.11
C PRO A 278 22.70 -5.20 -23.80
N PRO A 279 23.95 -5.10 -23.31
CA PRO A 279 24.25 -4.36 -22.09
C PRO A 279 23.84 -2.90 -22.27
N PRO A 280 23.29 -2.26 -21.22
CA PRO A 280 22.92 -0.85 -21.26
C PRO A 280 24.16 0.04 -21.42
N GLY A 281 23.97 1.23 -22.00
CA GLY A 281 25.04 2.23 -22.13
C GLY A 281 25.40 2.90 -20.80
N GLU A 282 24.48 2.93 -19.85
CA GLU A 282 24.68 3.45 -18.49
C GLU A 282 23.76 2.72 -17.50
N VAL A 283 24.11 2.78 -16.24
CA VAL A 283 23.32 2.20 -15.14
C VAL A 283 23.23 3.17 -13.98
N PHE A 284 22.17 3.02 -13.19
CA PHE A 284 22.03 3.73 -11.91
C PHE A 284 22.17 2.73 -10.76
N VAL A 285 23.15 2.98 -9.89
CA VAL A 285 23.46 2.17 -8.72
C VAL A 285 22.85 2.84 -7.49
N MET A 286 21.99 2.12 -6.78
CA MET A 286 21.48 2.49 -5.47
C MET A 286 22.04 1.52 -4.43
N GLY A 287 22.85 2.01 -3.50
CA GLY A 287 23.27 1.28 -2.31
C GLY A 287 22.36 1.65 -1.15
N GLU A 288 21.57 0.70 -0.63
CA GLU A 288 20.67 0.88 0.51
C GLU A 288 21.25 0.24 1.75
N CYS A 289 21.42 1.03 2.81
CA CYS A 289 21.78 0.53 4.14
C CYS A 289 20.60 0.70 5.11
N ILE A 290 20.32 -0.37 5.89
CA ILE A 290 19.43 -0.32 7.05
C ILE A 290 20.26 -0.76 8.25
N ALA A 291 20.30 0.10 9.30
CA ALA A 291 21.07 -0.09 10.52
C ALA A 291 20.26 0.33 11.76
N PRO A 292 20.68 -0.02 12.98
CA PRO A 292 19.95 0.33 14.19
C PRO A 292 19.75 1.83 14.39
N THR A 293 20.71 2.66 13.95
CA THR A 293 20.66 4.12 14.08
C THR A 293 20.94 4.83 12.75
N ALA A 294 20.50 6.07 12.62
CA ALA A 294 20.72 6.90 11.43
C ALA A 294 22.21 7.21 11.20
N GLU A 295 22.96 7.39 12.28
CA GLU A 295 24.42 7.60 12.27
C GLU A 295 25.12 6.39 11.70
N ARG A 296 24.73 5.19 12.14
CA ARG A 296 25.30 3.93 11.66
C ARG A 296 24.97 3.68 10.18
N ALA A 297 23.74 3.90 9.77
CA ALA A 297 23.34 3.78 8.37
C ALA A 297 24.13 4.77 7.48
N SER A 298 24.30 6.00 7.95
CA SER A 298 25.05 7.04 7.23
C SER A 298 26.55 6.76 7.16
N GLU A 299 27.14 6.17 8.21
CA GLU A 299 28.54 5.72 8.23
C GLU A 299 28.78 4.66 7.15
N VAL A 300 27.94 3.64 7.12
CA VAL A 300 28.05 2.53 6.15
C VAL A 300 27.98 3.06 4.71
N VAL A 301 27.00 3.91 4.38
CA VAL A 301 26.87 4.40 2.99
C VAL A 301 27.96 5.39 2.60
N ARG A 302 28.51 6.17 3.53
CA ARG A 302 29.67 7.05 3.29
C ARG A 302 30.94 6.23 3.00
N THR A 303 31.20 5.21 3.79
CA THR A 303 32.31 4.27 3.57
C THR A 303 32.12 3.56 2.23
N CYS A 304 30.91 3.06 1.95
CA CYS A 304 30.57 2.46 0.67
C CYS A 304 30.86 3.39 -0.51
N LYS A 305 30.42 4.66 -0.45
CA LYS A 305 30.71 5.67 -1.50
C LYS A 305 32.19 5.78 -1.78
N GLN A 306 32.98 5.95 -0.75
CA GLN A 306 34.43 6.16 -0.88
C GLN A 306 35.10 4.97 -1.57
N TYR A 307 34.79 3.78 -1.13
CA TYR A 307 35.40 2.57 -1.68
C TYR A 307 34.87 2.24 -3.07
N LEU A 308 33.56 2.35 -3.32
CA LEU A 308 32.99 2.09 -4.64
C LEU A 308 33.50 3.08 -5.70
N LEU A 309 33.67 4.36 -5.35
CA LEU A 309 34.20 5.39 -6.25
C LEU A 309 35.60 5.03 -6.76
N HIS A 310 36.42 4.43 -5.92
CA HIS A 310 37.83 4.16 -6.23
C HIS A 310 38.17 2.67 -6.40
N HIS A 311 37.18 1.77 -6.33
CA HIS A 311 37.43 0.33 -6.45
C HIS A 311 38.11 -0.01 -7.77
N GLY A 312 39.20 -0.82 -7.65
CA GLY A 312 39.89 -1.37 -8.81
C GLY A 312 39.21 -2.62 -9.35
N TYR A 313 39.13 -2.72 -10.67
CA TYR A 313 38.61 -3.93 -11.34
C TYR A 313 39.36 -4.20 -12.65
N PRO A 314 39.35 -5.42 -13.18
CA PRO A 314 40.05 -5.74 -14.42
C PRO A 314 39.65 -4.85 -15.59
N GLY A 315 40.66 -4.30 -16.26
CA GLY A 315 40.48 -3.42 -17.42
C GLY A 315 40.02 -1.98 -17.11
N ARG A 316 39.95 -1.57 -15.85
CA ARG A 316 39.68 -0.18 -15.48
C ARG A 316 40.69 0.78 -16.10
N LEU A 317 40.23 1.81 -16.80
CA LEU A 317 41.06 2.81 -17.49
C LEU A 317 41.19 4.11 -16.73
N SER A 318 40.18 4.46 -15.92
CA SER A 318 40.16 5.72 -15.18
C SER A 318 40.81 5.58 -13.81
N THR A 319 41.58 6.60 -13.40
CA THR A 319 42.08 6.78 -12.03
C THR A 319 41.27 7.82 -11.25
N ALA A 320 40.32 8.50 -11.91
CA ALA A 320 39.56 9.59 -11.33
C ALA A 320 38.34 9.13 -10.49
N GLY A 321 37.74 8.01 -10.84
CA GLY A 321 36.56 7.46 -10.16
C GLY A 321 35.63 6.69 -11.10
N ASN A 322 34.81 5.84 -10.53
CA ASN A 322 33.92 4.94 -11.30
C ASN A 322 32.51 5.52 -11.45
N LEU A 323 32.14 6.50 -10.65
CA LEU A 323 30.77 6.91 -10.41
C LEU A 323 30.52 8.36 -10.81
N ALA A 324 29.34 8.63 -11.34
CA ALA A 324 28.78 9.95 -11.52
C ALA A 324 27.69 10.18 -10.45
N PHE A 325 27.86 11.18 -9.62
CA PHE A 325 26.88 11.50 -8.57
C PHE A 325 25.87 12.51 -9.09
N PRO A 326 24.55 12.30 -8.85
CA PRO A 326 23.52 13.24 -9.28
C PRO A 326 23.58 14.58 -8.52
N PHE A 327 24.13 14.57 -7.31
CA PHE A 327 24.35 15.72 -6.44
C PHE A 327 25.42 15.38 -5.39
N THR A 328 25.81 16.39 -4.58
CA THR A 328 26.79 16.21 -3.50
C THR A 328 26.20 16.78 -2.19
N PRO A 329 26.20 16.03 -1.10
CA PRO A 329 26.62 14.64 -0.93
C PRO A 329 25.62 13.67 -1.58
N PRO A 330 26.07 12.55 -2.18
CA PRO A 330 25.18 11.57 -2.83
C PRO A 330 24.56 10.55 -1.87
N GLU A 331 24.96 10.57 -0.62
CA GLU A 331 24.35 9.81 0.47
C GLU A 331 23.22 10.59 1.12
N VAL A 332 22.07 9.93 1.26
CA VAL A 332 20.82 10.53 1.81
C VAL A 332 20.27 9.66 2.92
N SER A 333 20.04 10.26 4.09
CA SER A 333 19.27 9.62 5.15
C SER A 333 17.78 9.71 4.81
N LEU A 334 17.08 8.56 4.85
CA LEU A 334 15.64 8.45 4.57
C LEU A 334 14.78 8.24 5.83
N GLY A 335 15.44 8.23 7.02
CA GLY A 335 14.75 8.02 8.28
C GLY A 335 14.38 6.56 8.52
N PRO A 336 13.34 6.28 9.33
CA PRO A 336 13.01 4.93 9.76
C PRO A 336 12.59 4.03 8.60
N ALA A 337 13.09 2.80 8.63
CA ALA A 337 12.70 1.72 7.72
C ALA A 337 11.70 0.80 8.41
N TYR A 338 10.65 0.44 7.69
CA TYR A 338 9.60 -0.46 8.19
C TYR A 338 9.51 -1.70 7.32
N ARG A 339 9.12 -2.81 7.93
CA ARG A 339 8.74 -4.05 7.26
C ARG A 339 7.31 -4.41 7.63
N PHE A 340 6.52 -4.73 6.63
CA PHE A 340 5.19 -5.30 6.81
C PHE A 340 5.34 -6.68 7.47
N ASN A 341 4.85 -6.85 8.69
CA ASN A 341 4.99 -8.09 9.45
C ASN A 341 3.65 -8.67 9.91
N VAL A 342 2.56 -7.93 9.74
CA VAL A 342 1.20 -8.41 9.97
C VAL A 342 0.40 -8.23 8.69
N TYR A 343 -0.05 -9.34 8.10
CA TYR A 343 -0.92 -9.40 6.93
C TYR A 343 -1.73 -10.69 7.02
N HIS A 344 -2.80 -10.64 7.84
CA HIS A 344 -3.50 -11.82 8.29
C HIS A 344 -5.00 -11.59 8.33
N LEU A 345 -5.77 -12.67 8.45
CA LEU A 345 -7.19 -12.66 8.76
C LEU A 345 -7.41 -12.98 10.24
N LEU A 346 -8.11 -12.11 10.94
CA LEU A 346 -8.58 -12.32 12.31
C LEU A 346 -10.04 -12.77 12.27
N TYR A 347 -10.29 -14.01 12.66
CA TYR A 347 -11.63 -14.58 12.74
C TYR A 347 -12.31 -14.20 14.05
N THR A 348 -13.54 -13.68 13.97
CA THR A 348 -14.34 -13.23 15.11
C THR A 348 -15.81 -13.29 14.79
N ALA A 349 -16.64 -13.60 15.79
CA ALA A 349 -18.09 -13.68 15.62
C ALA A 349 -18.73 -12.30 15.34
N ASP A 350 -18.11 -11.22 15.80
CA ASP A 350 -18.59 -9.85 15.60
C ASP A 350 -17.40 -8.97 15.14
N PRO A 351 -17.15 -8.87 13.82
CA PRO A 351 -16.14 -8.00 13.25
C PRO A 351 -16.34 -6.51 13.59
N ASP A 352 -17.58 -6.08 13.67
CA ASP A 352 -17.93 -4.67 13.87
C ASP A 352 -17.57 -4.17 15.28
N ALA A 353 -17.62 -5.05 16.28
CA ALA A 353 -17.26 -4.72 17.66
C ALA A 353 -15.78 -4.33 17.83
N LEU A 354 -14.92 -4.67 16.86
CA LEU A 354 -13.49 -4.28 16.86
C LEU A 354 -13.27 -2.79 16.62
N PHE A 355 -14.27 -2.07 16.11
CA PHE A 355 -14.14 -0.70 15.62
C PHE A 355 -15.04 0.25 16.43
N PRO A 356 -14.52 0.83 17.52
CA PRO A 356 -15.30 1.76 18.33
C PRO A 356 -15.68 3.03 17.55
N LEU A 357 -16.90 3.49 17.79
CA LEU A 357 -17.44 4.75 17.28
C LEU A 357 -17.46 5.79 18.40
N GLU A 358 -16.88 6.94 18.13
CA GLU A 358 -17.00 8.15 18.95
C GLU A 358 -17.81 9.19 18.17
N VAL A 359 -18.75 9.88 18.82
CA VAL A 359 -19.54 10.96 18.19
C VAL A 359 -19.31 12.24 18.96
N GLU A 360 -18.97 13.31 18.25
CA GLU A 360 -18.81 14.65 18.81
C GLU A 360 -19.52 15.70 17.95
N THR A 361 -19.89 16.83 18.55
CA THR A 361 -20.43 18.01 17.82
C THR A 361 -19.34 19.08 17.80
N LEU A 362 -19.02 19.54 16.62
CA LEU A 362 -18.08 20.63 16.40
C LEU A 362 -18.81 21.94 16.12
#